data_bf1fd78267a71bc55feb336d1f3ecc3d
#
_entry.id   bf1fd78267a71bc55feb336d1f3ecc3d
#
_cell.length_a   1.000
_cell.length_b   1.000
_cell.length_c   1.000
_cell.angle_alpha   90.00
_cell.angle_beta   90.00
_cell.angle_gamma   90.00
#
_symmetry.space_group_name_H-M   'P 1'
#
loop_
_entity.id
_entity.type
_entity.pdbx_description
1 polymer ?
#
loop_
_entity_poly.entity_id
_entity_poly.type
_entity_poly.pdbx_seq_one_letter_code
_entity_poly.pdbx_strand_id
1 'polypeptide(L)'
;MTRMNTESMLEGVAIPVAIHQAVRQEPQFTQYAVSAFPSYTLNDLKLLQEADPTIGAFLQFWKAQKAPSSSARDKLSGPVRVLLRQWDKITSKDGLIFRKVQRPDGGEEILQLLLPMCLKEEVLQQLHDDHGHQGIERTTELVRQRCYWPGMSDDVKQWCKDCTRCILAKTSQPKLSAPMGHLLASRPNQILAVDFTLLEPATDGREHVLIMTDVFSKFTQAVPTRDQKAATVASALVREWFFRFGVPARLHSDQGRSFENAVVGQLCSLYGVQKSRTTPYHPQGNGQCERFNRTMHDLLRSLPAERKRHWPEYLPQLVFCYNTTTHQSTSESPYYLMFGQEPQLPVDFLLGRIEEPERGQVTDWVREHQRRLAVAFHGARERLQAAALKRKDRHDRQTLCDPLAEGQLVY
;
A
#
# COMPACT_ATOMS: atom_id res chain seq x y z
N MET A 1 -44.90 -20.59 -56.45
CA MET A 1 -45.01 -22.04 -56.24
C MET A 1 -43.73 -22.53 -55.64
N THR A 2 -43.53 -23.03 -54.46
CA THR A 2 -44.38 -23.63 -53.44
C THR A 2 -43.61 -23.49 -52.12
N ARG A 3 -44.22 -22.95 -51.05
CA ARG A 3 -43.73 -23.03 -49.70
C ARG A 3 -43.76 -24.49 -49.25
N MET A 4 -42.69 -24.99 -48.65
CA MET A 4 -42.75 -26.18 -47.83
C MET A 4 -42.33 -25.82 -46.41
N ASN A 5 -43.26 -25.99 -45.50
CA ASN A 5 -43.11 -26.05 -44.05
C ASN A 5 -42.19 -27.20 -43.65
N THR A 6 -41.29 -26.90 -42.71
CA THR A 6 -40.70 -27.90 -41.81
C THR A 6 -40.80 -27.39 -40.37
N GLU A 7 -42.04 -27.39 -39.86
CA GLU A 7 -42.27 -27.63 -38.44
C GLU A 7 -42.32 -29.15 -38.25
N SER A 8 -41.52 -29.61 -37.33
CA SER A 8 -41.64 -30.79 -36.46
C SER A 8 -40.30 -31.50 -36.32
N MET A 9 -39.73 -31.34 -35.21
CA MET A 9 -39.01 -32.31 -34.37
C MET A 9 -38.05 -31.62 -33.42
N LEU A 10 -38.52 -31.26 -32.27
CA LEU A 10 -37.78 -31.20 -31.01
C LEU A 10 -38.78 -31.19 -29.85
N GLU A 11 -39.44 -32.33 -29.69
CA GLU A 11 -40.05 -32.68 -28.41
C GLU A 11 -38.96 -33.20 -27.45
N GLY A 12 -38.93 -32.65 -26.25
CA GLY A 12 -38.59 -33.40 -25.06
C GLY A 12 -37.15 -33.36 -24.57
N VAL A 13 -36.66 -32.21 -24.09
CA VAL A 13 -35.77 -32.24 -22.94
C VAL A 13 -36.28 -31.20 -21.93
N ALA A 14 -36.98 -31.67 -20.92
CA ALA A 14 -37.38 -30.86 -19.77
C ALA A 14 -36.15 -30.49 -18.98
N ILE A 15 -35.69 -29.23 -19.10
CA ILE A 15 -34.67 -28.66 -18.23
C ILE A 15 -35.34 -28.41 -16.87
N PRO A 16 -34.80 -28.94 -15.77
CA PRO A 16 -35.38 -28.74 -14.44
C PRO A 16 -35.50 -27.25 -14.10
N VAL A 17 -36.67 -26.86 -13.61
CA VAL A 17 -37.04 -25.47 -13.22
C VAL A 17 -36.09 -24.88 -12.17
N ALA A 18 -35.28 -25.69 -11.51
CA ALA A 18 -34.26 -25.25 -10.53
C ALA A 18 -33.10 -24.45 -11.15
N ILE A 19 -32.85 -24.53 -12.47
CA ILE A 19 -31.78 -23.77 -13.13
C ILE A 19 -32.25 -22.36 -13.53
N HIS A 20 -33.53 -22.10 -13.65
CA HIS A 20 -34.07 -20.79 -14.01
C HIS A 20 -34.18 -19.81 -12.81
N GLN A 21 -34.13 -20.30 -11.60
CA GLN A 21 -34.10 -19.41 -10.40
C GLN A 21 -32.70 -18.97 -9.97
N ALA A 22 -31.65 -19.63 -10.44
CA ALA A 22 -30.27 -19.26 -10.14
C ALA A 22 -29.70 -18.13 -11.03
N VAL A 23 -30.42 -17.73 -12.11
CA VAL A 23 -29.91 -16.75 -13.11
C VAL A 23 -30.50 -15.35 -12.93
N ARG A 24 -31.39 -15.13 -11.96
CA ARG A 24 -31.99 -13.82 -11.64
C ARG A 24 -31.77 -13.36 -10.19
N GLN A 25 -30.67 -13.70 -9.58
CA GLN A 25 -30.12 -12.86 -8.56
C GLN A 25 -29.21 -11.87 -9.29
N GLU A 26 -29.70 -10.62 -9.44
CA GLU A 26 -28.82 -9.47 -9.61
C GLU A 26 -27.62 -9.71 -8.67
N PRO A 27 -26.36 -9.46 -9.11
CA PRO A 27 -25.27 -9.40 -8.17
C PRO A 27 -25.72 -8.36 -7.16
N GLN A 28 -26.28 -8.81 -6.02
CA GLN A 28 -26.21 -7.99 -4.85
C GLN A 28 -24.74 -7.65 -4.80
N PHE A 29 -24.42 -6.38 -5.09
CA PHE A 29 -23.26 -5.75 -4.53
C PHE A 29 -23.33 -6.19 -3.08
N THR A 30 -22.69 -7.28 -2.76
CA THR A 30 -22.23 -7.51 -1.43
C THR A 30 -21.38 -6.28 -1.26
N GLN A 31 -22.02 -5.19 -0.79
CA GLN A 31 -21.33 -4.28 0.05
C GLN A 31 -20.25 -5.17 0.62
N TYR A 32 -18.98 -4.87 0.31
CA TYR A 32 -17.98 -5.29 1.25
C TYR A 32 -18.69 -5.04 2.55
N ALA A 33 -19.13 -6.12 3.18
CA ALA A 33 -19.50 -5.96 4.53
C ALA A 33 -18.23 -5.34 5.09
N VAL A 34 -18.20 -4.02 5.07
CA VAL A 34 -17.58 -3.27 6.12
C VAL A 34 -18.24 -3.97 7.27
N SER A 35 -17.54 -5.01 7.77
CA SER A 35 -18.02 -5.81 8.90
C SER A 35 -18.31 -4.72 9.85
N ALA A 36 -19.63 -4.54 10.17
CA ALA A 36 -20.09 -3.34 10.80
C ALA A 36 -19.14 -3.21 11.97
N PHE A 37 -18.17 -2.28 11.87
CA PHE A 37 -17.08 -2.21 12.83
C PHE A 37 -17.80 -2.13 14.15
N PRO A 38 -17.58 -3.04 15.10
CA PRO A 38 -18.17 -2.87 16.40
C PRO A 38 -17.74 -1.47 16.83
N SER A 39 -18.69 -0.56 16.89
CA SER A 39 -18.42 0.82 17.25
C SER A 39 -18.18 0.82 18.75
N TYR A 40 -16.92 0.63 19.16
CA TYR A 40 -16.54 0.79 20.55
C TYR A 40 -16.65 2.26 20.91
N THR A 41 -17.46 2.57 21.89
CA THR A 41 -17.46 3.91 22.49
C THR A 41 -16.17 4.12 23.28
N LEU A 42 -15.83 5.39 23.55
CA LEU A 42 -14.68 5.70 24.41
C LEU A 42 -14.80 5.00 25.78
N ASN A 43 -16.02 4.84 26.28
CA ASN A 43 -16.27 4.16 27.54
C ASN A 43 -16.01 2.64 27.44
N ASP A 44 -16.38 2.02 26.32
CA ASP A 44 -16.12 0.60 26.09
C ASP A 44 -14.62 0.33 26.02
N LEU A 45 -13.87 1.15 25.27
CA LEU A 45 -12.40 1.03 25.18
C LEU A 45 -11.73 1.22 26.55
N LYS A 46 -12.23 2.14 27.37
CA LYS A 46 -11.74 2.35 28.73
C LYS A 46 -11.95 1.13 29.61
N LEU A 47 -13.16 0.57 29.58
CA LEU A 47 -13.49 -0.66 30.32
C LEU A 47 -12.63 -1.84 29.86
N LEU A 48 -12.42 -1.98 28.55
CA LEU A 48 -11.55 -3.01 28.00
C LEU A 48 -10.08 -2.82 28.41
N GLN A 49 -9.57 -1.58 28.47
CA GLN A 49 -8.21 -1.31 28.97
C GLN A 49 -8.09 -1.64 30.46
N GLU A 50 -9.09 -1.31 31.27
CA GLU A 50 -9.10 -1.61 32.73
C GLU A 50 -9.23 -3.11 33.02
N ALA A 51 -9.98 -3.83 32.20
CA ALA A 51 -10.15 -5.29 32.30
C ALA A 51 -8.99 -6.10 31.74
N ASP A 52 -8.12 -5.50 30.90
CA ASP A 52 -6.98 -6.19 30.30
C ASP A 52 -5.95 -6.56 31.37
N PRO A 53 -5.49 -7.83 31.45
CA PRO A 53 -4.57 -8.30 32.49
C PRO A 53 -3.24 -7.54 32.54
N THR A 54 -2.74 -7.09 31.39
CA THR A 54 -1.46 -6.36 31.28
C THR A 54 -1.64 -4.88 31.55
N ILE A 55 -2.62 -4.26 30.89
CA ILE A 55 -2.88 -2.81 31.02
C ILE A 55 -3.44 -2.53 32.41
N GLY A 56 -4.42 -3.31 32.89
CA GLY A 56 -5.02 -3.15 34.22
C GLY A 56 -3.99 -3.30 35.34
N ALA A 57 -3.11 -4.28 35.28
CA ALA A 57 -2.00 -4.42 36.24
C ALA A 57 -1.03 -3.23 36.20
N PHE A 58 -0.70 -2.71 35.00
CA PHE A 58 0.10 -1.50 34.85
C PHE A 58 -0.59 -0.27 35.42
N LEU A 59 -1.90 -0.11 35.18
CA LEU A 59 -2.70 1.03 35.61
C LEU A 59 -2.77 1.17 37.13
N GLN A 60 -2.71 0.06 37.90
CA GLN A 60 -2.65 0.11 39.37
C GLN A 60 -1.47 0.96 39.85
N PHE A 61 -0.29 0.80 39.24
CA PHE A 61 0.89 1.58 39.58
C PHE A 61 0.84 2.99 38.98
N TRP A 62 0.39 3.10 37.74
CA TRP A 62 0.39 4.36 37.01
C TRP A 62 -0.60 5.39 37.58
N LYS A 63 -1.83 4.97 37.93
CA LYS A 63 -2.83 5.82 38.61
C LYS A 63 -2.36 6.25 40.01
N ALA A 64 -1.64 5.40 40.71
CA ALA A 64 -1.06 5.71 42.01
C ALA A 64 0.20 6.61 41.92
N GLN A 65 0.69 6.91 40.71
CA GLN A 65 1.92 7.65 40.44
C GLN A 65 3.13 7.08 41.19
N LYS A 66 3.12 5.77 41.47
CA LYS A 66 4.17 5.10 42.25
C LYS A 66 4.64 3.85 41.53
N ALA A 67 5.84 3.94 40.94
CA ALA A 67 6.47 2.80 40.29
C ALA A 67 6.80 1.71 41.33
N PRO A 68 6.61 0.40 40.99
CA PRO A 68 6.94 -0.68 41.92
C PRO A 68 8.46 -0.76 42.17
N SER A 69 8.85 -1.25 43.37
CA SER A 69 10.24 -1.52 43.72
C SER A 69 10.86 -2.58 42.80
N SER A 70 12.20 -2.66 42.76
CA SER A 70 12.91 -3.65 41.91
C SER A 70 12.44 -5.08 42.20
N SER A 71 12.35 -5.46 43.49
CA SER A 71 11.91 -6.79 43.91
C SER A 71 10.44 -7.06 43.59
N ALA A 72 9.58 -6.04 43.56
CA ALA A 72 8.19 -6.17 43.14
C ALA A 72 8.07 -6.32 41.60
N ARG A 73 8.93 -5.64 40.82
CA ARG A 73 8.96 -5.78 39.36
C ARG A 73 9.29 -7.19 38.89
N ASP A 74 10.18 -7.89 39.61
CA ASP A 74 10.59 -9.25 39.24
C ASP A 74 9.44 -10.27 39.32
N LYS A 75 8.44 -9.98 40.15
CA LYS A 75 7.23 -10.81 40.31
C LYS A 75 6.14 -10.52 39.25
N LEU A 76 6.29 -9.46 38.47
CA LEU A 76 5.31 -9.06 37.45
C LEU A 76 5.56 -9.79 36.13
N SER A 77 4.49 -9.97 35.36
CA SER A 77 4.57 -10.57 34.02
C SER A 77 5.51 -9.77 33.08
N GLY A 78 6.12 -10.44 32.11
CA GLY A 78 7.00 -9.82 31.13
C GLY A 78 6.37 -8.60 30.43
N PRO A 79 5.15 -8.70 29.92
CA PRO A 79 4.43 -7.58 29.29
C PRO A 79 4.26 -6.37 30.21
N VAL A 80 3.90 -6.57 31.47
CA VAL A 80 3.77 -5.47 32.45
C VAL A 80 5.12 -4.78 32.68
N ARG A 81 6.20 -5.55 32.79
CA ARG A 81 7.56 -5.01 32.91
C ARG A 81 7.97 -4.17 31.70
N VAL A 82 7.53 -4.53 30.50
CA VAL A 82 7.77 -3.75 29.27
C VAL A 82 7.04 -2.41 29.35
N LEU A 83 5.80 -2.35 29.80
CA LEU A 83 5.05 -1.11 29.98
C LEU A 83 5.68 -0.23 31.07
N LEU A 84 6.13 -0.80 32.18
CA LEU A 84 6.82 -0.06 33.26
C LEU A 84 8.14 0.59 32.81
N ARG A 85 8.87 0.00 31.84
CA ARG A 85 10.07 0.61 31.24
C ARG A 85 9.75 1.80 30.34
N GLN A 86 8.50 1.93 29.93
CA GLN A 86 8.04 3.00 29.05
C GLN A 86 7.20 4.04 29.79
N TRP A 87 7.29 4.08 31.11
CA TRP A 87 6.51 4.94 32.00
C TRP A 87 6.38 6.37 31.51
N ASP A 88 7.50 7.01 31.16
CA ASP A 88 7.55 8.40 30.73
C ASP A 88 6.91 8.66 29.35
N LYS A 89 6.67 7.59 28.59
CA LYS A 89 6.01 7.64 27.29
C LYS A 89 4.51 7.41 27.37
N ILE A 90 3.99 7.04 28.54
CA ILE A 90 2.57 6.75 28.72
C ILE A 90 1.84 8.04 29.10
N THR A 91 0.69 8.26 28.51
CA THR A 91 -0.18 9.42 28.78
C THR A 91 -1.65 9.00 28.78
N SER A 92 -2.49 9.86 29.35
CA SER A 92 -3.95 9.68 29.26
C SER A 92 -4.56 10.84 28.48
N LYS A 93 -5.49 10.50 27.57
CA LYS A 93 -6.33 11.47 26.85
C LYS A 93 -7.74 10.92 26.83
N ASP A 94 -8.74 11.71 27.20
CA ASP A 94 -10.18 11.33 27.24
C ASP A 94 -10.47 10.08 28.06
N GLY A 95 -9.67 9.82 29.09
CA GLY A 95 -9.78 8.64 29.95
C GLY A 95 -9.16 7.37 29.39
N LEU A 96 -8.69 7.39 28.18
CA LEU A 96 -7.94 6.29 27.54
C LEU A 96 -6.44 6.46 27.75
N ILE A 97 -5.72 5.35 27.70
CA ILE A 97 -4.27 5.30 27.91
C ILE A 97 -3.56 5.11 26.58
N PHE A 98 -2.60 5.99 26.34
CA PHE A 98 -1.80 6.00 25.11
C PHE A 98 -0.30 5.95 25.42
N ARG A 99 0.45 5.52 24.42
CA ARG A 99 1.91 5.64 24.38
C ARG A 99 2.28 6.73 23.37
N LYS A 100 3.12 7.67 23.79
CA LYS A 100 3.68 8.72 22.95
C LYS A 100 4.90 8.21 22.20
N VAL A 101 4.97 8.48 20.91
CA VAL A 101 6.11 8.18 20.05
C VAL A 101 6.41 9.38 19.19
N GLN A 102 7.64 9.83 19.19
CA GLN A 102 8.08 10.92 18.34
C GLN A 102 8.28 10.42 16.91
N ARG A 103 7.79 11.14 15.93
CA ARG A 103 8.02 10.81 14.53
C ARG A 103 9.51 10.95 14.19
N PRO A 104 10.06 10.10 13.31
CA PRO A 104 11.46 10.20 12.86
C PRO A 104 11.79 11.52 12.15
N ASP A 105 10.77 12.18 11.59
CA ASP A 105 10.87 13.45 10.85
C ASP A 105 10.83 14.71 11.77
N GLY A 106 10.76 14.52 13.10
CA GLY A 106 10.63 15.60 14.06
C GLY A 106 9.23 16.26 14.08
N GLY A 107 8.24 15.64 13.43
CA GLY A 107 6.84 16.07 13.43
C GLY A 107 6.13 15.86 14.78
N GLU A 108 4.80 16.01 14.78
CA GLU A 108 3.96 15.80 15.96
C GLU A 108 4.11 14.40 16.54
N GLU A 109 3.98 14.31 17.87
CA GLU A 109 3.98 13.03 18.59
C GLU A 109 2.78 12.16 18.12
N ILE A 110 3.05 10.89 17.86
CA ILE A 110 2.01 9.90 17.60
C ILE A 110 1.52 9.36 18.94
N LEU A 111 0.22 9.44 19.16
CA LEU A 111 -0.44 8.78 20.28
C LEU A 111 -0.90 7.38 19.87
N GLN A 112 -0.22 6.36 20.36
CA GLN A 112 -0.57 4.96 20.14
C GLN A 112 -1.48 4.49 21.27
N LEU A 113 -2.71 4.08 20.96
CA LEU A 113 -3.61 3.51 21.96
C LEU A 113 -2.96 2.24 22.56
N LEU A 114 -2.88 2.14 23.90
CA LEU A 114 -2.56 0.86 24.51
C LEU A 114 -3.71 -0.12 24.24
N LEU A 115 -3.46 -1.03 23.30
CA LEU A 115 -4.49 -1.90 22.77
C LEU A 115 -4.77 -3.08 23.71
N PRO A 116 -6.03 -3.26 24.19
CA PRO A 116 -6.44 -4.44 24.95
C PRO A 116 -6.20 -5.73 24.15
N MET A 117 -5.86 -6.80 24.84
CA MET A 117 -5.55 -8.11 24.24
C MET A 117 -6.70 -8.66 23.38
N CYS A 118 -7.95 -8.43 23.83
CA CYS A 118 -9.14 -8.89 23.11
C CYS A 118 -9.37 -8.24 21.75
N LEU A 119 -8.76 -7.08 21.48
CA LEU A 119 -8.89 -6.36 20.21
C LEU A 119 -7.74 -6.63 19.24
N LYS A 120 -6.70 -7.38 19.63
CA LYS A 120 -5.52 -7.62 18.79
C LYS A 120 -5.86 -8.31 17.47
N GLU A 121 -6.63 -9.38 17.53
CA GLU A 121 -7.00 -10.16 16.34
C GLU A 121 -7.82 -9.32 15.37
N GLU A 122 -8.79 -8.55 15.87
CA GLU A 122 -9.60 -7.67 15.06
C GLU A 122 -8.76 -6.59 14.36
N VAL A 123 -7.85 -5.95 15.10
CA VAL A 123 -6.95 -4.93 14.53
C VAL A 123 -6.00 -5.55 13.49
N LEU A 124 -5.46 -6.75 13.75
CA LEU A 124 -4.58 -7.44 12.80
C LEU A 124 -5.35 -7.89 11.55
N GLN A 125 -6.56 -8.39 11.71
CA GLN A 125 -7.43 -8.73 10.59
C GLN A 125 -7.70 -7.50 9.72
N GLN A 126 -8.09 -6.39 10.31
CA GLN A 126 -8.39 -5.17 9.56
C GLN A 126 -7.15 -4.58 8.87
N LEU A 127 -5.99 -4.54 9.56
CA LEU A 127 -4.77 -3.91 9.04
C LEU A 127 -3.89 -4.82 8.18
N HIS A 128 -4.17 -6.13 8.16
CA HIS A 128 -3.47 -7.08 7.30
C HIS A 128 -4.43 -7.73 6.29
N ASP A 129 -5.45 -8.48 6.77
CA ASP A 129 -6.30 -9.30 5.89
C ASP A 129 -7.22 -8.43 5.03
N ASP A 130 -7.90 -7.46 5.63
CA ASP A 130 -8.81 -6.56 4.93
C ASP A 130 -8.06 -5.41 4.22
N HIS A 131 -6.81 -5.13 4.64
CA HIS A 131 -5.97 -4.09 4.05
C HIS A 131 -5.01 -4.62 2.96
N GLY A 132 -5.38 -5.70 2.30
CA GLY A 132 -4.70 -6.21 1.11
C GLY A 132 -3.43 -7.01 1.38
N HIS A 133 -3.33 -7.70 2.52
CA HIS A 133 -2.26 -8.64 2.87
C HIS A 133 -0.84 -8.07 2.71
N GLN A 134 -0.64 -6.84 3.18
CA GLN A 134 0.66 -6.17 3.13
C GLN A 134 1.74 -7.00 3.84
N GLY A 135 3.01 -6.82 3.46
CA GLY A 135 4.13 -7.51 4.10
C GLY A 135 4.33 -7.10 5.57
N ILE A 136 5.10 -7.90 6.32
CA ILE A 136 5.34 -7.72 7.76
C ILE A 136 5.70 -6.26 8.12
N GLU A 137 6.64 -5.65 7.38
CA GLU A 137 7.11 -4.30 7.67
C GLU A 137 6.00 -3.26 7.53
N ARG A 138 5.21 -3.35 6.45
CA ARG A 138 4.12 -2.42 6.19
C ARG A 138 2.97 -2.58 7.17
N THR A 139 2.58 -3.83 7.47
CA THR A 139 1.55 -4.10 8.49
C THR A 139 2.01 -3.62 9.86
N THR A 140 3.28 -3.85 10.23
CA THR A 140 3.84 -3.36 11.50
C THR A 140 3.77 -1.83 11.58
N GLU A 141 4.06 -1.14 10.49
CA GLU A 141 4.01 0.32 10.46
C GLU A 141 2.57 0.85 10.57
N LEU A 142 1.62 0.23 9.88
CA LEU A 142 0.19 0.58 10.01
C LEU A 142 -0.32 0.44 11.45
N VAL A 143 0.10 -0.63 12.14
CA VAL A 143 -0.22 -0.86 13.54
C VAL A 143 0.45 0.21 14.42
N ARG A 144 1.75 0.50 14.20
CA ARG A 144 2.52 1.49 14.97
C ARG A 144 1.95 2.89 14.91
N GLN A 145 1.36 3.27 13.82
CA GLN A 145 0.72 4.58 13.69
C GLN A 145 -0.54 4.73 14.56
N ARG A 146 -1.13 3.64 15.06
CA ARG A 146 -2.45 3.64 15.71
C ARG A 146 -2.44 3.12 17.13
N CYS A 147 -1.76 2.02 17.37
CA CYS A 147 -1.83 1.33 18.66
C CYS A 147 -0.48 0.66 19.02
N TYR A 148 -0.42 0.23 20.27
CA TYR A 148 0.74 -0.44 20.81
C TYR A 148 0.33 -1.49 21.85
N TRP A 149 1.03 -2.62 21.85
CA TRP A 149 1.05 -3.61 22.93
C TRP A 149 2.43 -4.24 23.05
N PRO A 150 2.82 -4.76 24.22
CA PRO A 150 4.08 -5.48 24.39
C PRO A 150 4.15 -6.72 23.50
N GLY A 151 5.22 -6.84 22.70
CA GLY A 151 5.38 -7.96 21.75
C GLY A 151 4.74 -7.72 20.37
N MET A 152 4.17 -6.54 20.12
CA MET A 152 3.44 -6.19 18.89
C MET A 152 4.17 -6.60 17.60
N SER A 153 5.47 -6.35 17.50
CA SER A 153 6.23 -6.66 16.27
C SER A 153 6.32 -8.15 15.98
N ASP A 154 6.39 -8.97 17.03
CA ASP A 154 6.44 -10.43 16.90
C ASP A 154 5.05 -10.98 16.57
N ASP A 155 4.01 -10.44 17.20
CA ASP A 155 2.61 -10.82 16.93
C ASP A 155 2.25 -10.51 15.46
N VAL A 156 2.55 -9.31 14.97
CA VAL A 156 2.34 -8.92 13.56
C VAL A 156 3.12 -9.83 12.62
N LYS A 157 4.39 -10.13 12.95
CA LYS A 157 5.24 -11.01 12.15
C LYS A 157 4.64 -12.42 12.08
N GLN A 158 4.15 -12.94 13.19
CA GLN A 158 3.54 -14.25 13.25
C GLN A 158 2.23 -14.28 12.46
N TRP A 159 1.35 -13.28 12.66
CA TRP A 159 0.10 -13.16 11.90
C TRP A 159 0.31 -13.17 10.39
N CYS A 160 1.25 -12.34 9.90
CA CYS A 160 1.57 -12.29 8.48
C CYS A 160 2.18 -13.60 7.95
N LYS A 161 2.94 -14.35 8.77
CA LYS A 161 3.52 -15.63 8.39
C LYS A 161 2.48 -16.74 8.32
N ASP A 162 1.52 -16.74 9.22
CA ASP A 162 0.48 -17.76 9.32
C ASP A 162 -0.67 -17.51 8.33
N CYS A 163 -0.71 -16.32 7.72
CA CYS A 163 -1.72 -15.99 6.73
C CYS A 163 -1.63 -16.90 5.50
N THR A 164 -2.59 -17.78 5.33
CA THR A 164 -2.65 -18.75 4.23
C THR A 164 -2.59 -18.08 2.86
N ARG A 165 -3.29 -16.96 2.69
CA ARG A 165 -3.28 -16.19 1.43
C ARG A 165 -1.89 -15.65 1.12
N CYS A 166 -1.17 -15.13 2.13
CA CYS A 166 0.20 -14.67 1.96
C CYS A 166 1.16 -15.81 1.60
N ILE A 167 1.01 -16.97 2.22
CA ILE A 167 1.84 -18.16 1.96
C ILE A 167 1.67 -18.61 0.51
N LEU A 168 0.42 -18.71 0.04
CA LEU A 168 0.09 -19.16 -1.32
C LEU A 168 0.49 -18.14 -2.40
N ALA A 169 0.50 -16.84 -2.07
CA ALA A 169 0.75 -15.77 -3.03
C ALA A 169 2.24 -15.41 -3.22
N LYS A 170 3.11 -15.71 -2.24
CA LYS A 170 4.52 -15.27 -2.26
C LYS A 170 5.45 -16.34 -2.82
N THR A 171 5.84 -16.19 -4.07
CA THR A 171 6.87 -17.02 -4.74
C THR A 171 8.21 -16.31 -4.84
N SER A 172 9.33 -17.04 -4.70
CA SER A 172 10.69 -16.50 -4.85
C SER A 172 11.27 -16.82 -6.24
N GLN A 173 11.92 -15.85 -6.88
CA GLN A 173 12.60 -16.03 -8.18
C GLN A 173 14.10 -15.69 -8.12
N PRO A 174 14.99 -16.39 -8.86
CA PRO A 174 16.42 -16.12 -8.92
C PRO A 174 16.81 -15.00 -9.89
N LYS A 175 18.00 -14.38 -9.70
CA LYS A 175 18.43 -13.14 -10.38
C LYS A 175 19.68 -13.31 -11.22
N LEU A 176 19.72 -12.67 -12.37
CA LEU A 176 20.91 -12.39 -13.21
C LEU A 176 21.05 -10.86 -13.42
N SER A 177 22.26 -10.32 -13.51
CA SER A 177 22.48 -8.87 -13.33
C SER A 177 23.59 -8.24 -14.22
N ALA A 178 23.32 -7.01 -14.70
CA ALA A 178 24.24 -6.08 -15.34
C ALA A 178 24.35 -4.76 -14.52
N PRO A 179 25.41 -3.90 -14.65
CA PRO A 179 25.60 -2.70 -13.81
C PRO A 179 24.39 -1.76 -13.80
N MET A 180 24.02 -1.25 -12.63
CA MET A 180 22.74 -0.59 -12.42
C MET A 180 22.82 0.94 -12.55
N GLY A 181 22.00 1.53 -13.42
CA GLY A 181 21.70 2.95 -13.45
C GLY A 181 20.58 3.36 -12.47
N HIS A 182 20.54 4.61 -12.06
CA HIS A 182 19.52 5.12 -11.13
C HIS A 182 18.60 6.12 -11.79
N LEU A 183 17.28 5.88 -11.72
CA LEU A 183 16.27 6.88 -12.03
C LEU A 183 15.86 7.53 -10.70
N LEU A 184 16.32 8.76 -10.45
CA LEU A 184 16.05 9.52 -9.25
C LEU A 184 15.25 10.77 -9.58
N ALA A 185 14.23 11.03 -8.76
CA ALA A 185 13.45 12.26 -8.77
C ALA A 185 13.61 12.97 -7.43
N SER A 186 13.49 14.29 -7.41
CA SER A 186 13.67 15.13 -6.22
C SER A 186 12.37 15.72 -5.67
N ARG A 187 11.28 15.59 -6.40
CA ARG A 187 9.95 16.10 -6.02
C ARG A 187 8.84 15.26 -6.68
N PRO A 188 7.62 15.30 -6.12
CA PRO A 188 6.47 14.66 -6.76
C PRO A 188 6.24 15.16 -8.18
N ASN A 189 5.72 14.29 -9.02
CA ASN A 189 5.37 14.56 -10.42
C ASN A 189 6.53 15.08 -11.28
N GLN A 190 7.78 14.82 -10.87
CA GLN A 190 8.96 15.12 -11.69
C GLN A 190 9.17 14.07 -12.77
N ILE A 191 9.08 12.79 -12.41
CA ILE A 191 9.22 11.66 -13.32
C ILE A 191 8.07 10.70 -13.08
N LEU A 192 7.26 10.50 -14.10
CA LEU A 192 6.23 9.47 -14.13
C LEU A 192 6.75 8.25 -14.87
N ALA A 193 6.90 7.14 -14.17
CA ALA A 193 7.22 5.85 -14.78
C ALA A 193 5.94 5.13 -15.17
N VAL A 194 5.92 4.55 -16.37
CA VAL A 194 4.77 3.82 -16.89
C VAL A 194 5.18 2.45 -17.41
N ASP A 195 4.29 1.48 -17.23
CA ASP A 195 4.50 0.10 -17.64
C ASP A 195 3.18 -0.61 -17.84
N PHE A 196 3.20 -1.71 -18.60
CA PHE A 196 2.08 -2.63 -18.67
C PHE A 196 2.38 -3.93 -17.95
N THR A 197 1.37 -4.46 -17.31
CA THR A 197 1.39 -5.85 -16.86
C THR A 197 0.18 -6.59 -17.39
N LEU A 198 0.35 -7.90 -17.61
CA LEU A 198 -0.69 -8.81 -18.05
C LEU A 198 -1.21 -9.58 -16.84
N LEU A 199 -2.51 -9.70 -16.74
CA LEU A 199 -3.22 -10.51 -15.77
C LEU A 199 -4.08 -11.57 -16.47
N GLU A 200 -4.64 -12.49 -15.71
CA GLU A 200 -5.65 -13.40 -16.23
C GLU A 200 -6.85 -12.61 -16.74
N PRO A 201 -7.47 -13.02 -17.88
CA PRO A 201 -8.62 -12.32 -18.43
C PRO A 201 -9.75 -12.23 -17.40
N ALA A 202 -10.21 -11.00 -17.16
CA ALA A 202 -11.36 -10.73 -16.32
C ALA A 202 -12.67 -11.09 -17.05
N THR A 203 -13.76 -11.18 -16.31
CA THR A 203 -15.11 -11.47 -16.87
C THR A 203 -15.58 -10.43 -17.90
N ASP A 204 -15.07 -9.20 -17.83
CA ASP A 204 -15.37 -8.11 -18.75
C ASP A 204 -14.41 -8.01 -19.95
N GLY A 205 -13.48 -8.96 -20.08
CA GLY A 205 -12.51 -9.06 -21.18
C GLY A 205 -11.28 -8.17 -21.02
N ARG A 206 -11.06 -7.55 -19.85
CA ARG A 206 -9.83 -6.83 -19.54
C ARG A 206 -8.75 -7.81 -19.06
N GLU A 207 -7.54 -7.67 -19.56
CA GLU A 207 -6.39 -8.50 -19.19
C GLU A 207 -5.11 -7.70 -18.98
N HIS A 208 -5.10 -6.44 -19.41
CA HIS A 208 -3.95 -5.56 -19.27
C HIS A 208 -4.19 -4.53 -18.16
N VAL A 209 -3.12 -4.16 -17.47
CA VAL A 209 -3.13 -3.04 -16.52
C VAL A 209 -2.02 -2.08 -16.89
N LEU A 210 -2.39 -0.85 -17.20
CA LEU A 210 -1.45 0.25 -17.31
C LEU A 210 -1.13 0.79 -15.92
N ILE A 211 0.14 0.71 -15.55
CA ILE A 211 0.66 1.19 -14.28
C ILE A 211 1.38 2.50 -14.49
N MET A 212 1.07 3.47 -13.66
CA MET A 212 1.64 4.81 -13.65
C MET A 212 2.14 5.10 -12.24
N THR A 213 3.46 5.23 -12.07
CA THR A 213 4.10 5.43 -10.75
C THR A 213 4.94 6.69 -10.74
N ASP A 214 4.66 7.61 -9.83
CA ASP A 214 5.56 8.73 -9.55
C ASP A 214 6.86 8.22 -8.93
N VAL A 215 7.98 8.54 -9.55
CA VAL A 215 9.30 8.01 -9.15
C VAL A 215 9.74 8.54 -7.80
N PHE A 216 9.30 9.73 -7.39
CA PHE A 216 9.65 10.33 -6.10
C PHE A 216 8.79 9.76 -4.97
N SER A 217 7.49 10.04 -4.99
CA SER A 217 6.55 9.66 -3.93
C SER A 217 6.25 8.17 -3.87
N LYS A 218 6.44 7.44 -4.97
CA LYS A 218 5.99 6.06 -5.20
C LYS A 218 4.47 5.94 -5.33
N PHE A 219 3.76 7.07 -5.38
CA PHE A 219 2.33 7.08 -5.62
C PHE A 219 2.03 6.43 -6.98
N THR A 220 1.11 5.49 -6.96
CA THR A 220 0.82 4.65 -8.12
C THR A 220 -0.66 4.70 -8.48
N GLN A 221 -0.95 4.76 -9.77
CA GLN A 221 -2.24 4.47 -10.36
C GLN A 221 -2.14 3.22 -11.24
N ALA A 222 -3.19 2.40 -11.21
CA ALA A 222 -3.30 1.21 -12.03
C ALA A 222 -4.64 1.22 -12.77
N VAL A 223 -4.59 1.20 -14.08
CA VAL A 223 -5.76 1.35 -14.96
C VAL A 223 -5.99 0.05 -15.73
N PRO A 224 -7.08 -0.67 -15.49
CA PRO A 224 -7.42 -1.85 -16.27
C PRO A 224 -7.77 -1.48 -17.71
N THR A 225 -7.14 -2.13 -18.69
CA THR A 225 -7.37 -1.87 -20.12
C THR A 225 -7.68 -3.18 -20.87
N ARG A 226 -8.32 -3.06 -22.02
CA ARG A 226 -8.58 -4.19 -22.90
C ARG A 226 -7.45 -4.44 -23.89
N ASP A 227 -6.64 -3.41 -24.14
CA ASP A 227 -5.53 -3.47 -25.07
C ASP A 227 -4.37 -2.58 -24.59
N GLN A 228 -3.25 -2.66 -25.29
CA GLN A 228 -2.06 -1.84 -25.05
C GLN A 228 -1.83 -0.83 -26.18
N LYS A 229 -2.89 -0.39 -26.88
CA LYS A 229 -2.76 0.53 -27.99
C LYS A 229 -2.30 1.92 -27.54
N ALA A 230 -1.58 2.60 -28.41
CA ALA A 230 -1.11 3.96 -28.15
C ALA A 230 -2.24 4.95 -27.74
N ALA A 231 -3.40 4.84 -28.38
CA ALA A 231 -4.56 5.70 -28.07
C ALA A 231 -5.09 5.40 -26.65
N THR A 232 -5.12 4.14 -26.24
CA THR A 232 -5.50 3.71 -24.89
C THR A 232 -4.53 4.27 -23.86
N VAL A 233 -3.22 4.19 -24.10
CA VAL A 233 -2.17 4.76 -23.25
C VAL A 233 -2.34 6.28 -23.14
N ALA A 234 -2.47 6.98 -24.27
CA ALA A 234 -2.62 8.42 -24.31
C ALA A 234 -3.87 8.89 -23.53
N SER A 235 -5.02 8.23 -23.76
CA SER A 235 -6.25 8.51 -23.02
C SER A 235 -6.11 8.29 -21.52
N ALA A 236 -5.49 7.19 -21.11
CA ALA A 236 -5.27 6.87 -19.70
C ALA A 236 -4.31 7.87 -19.04
N LEU A 237 -3.19 8.23 -19.68
CA LEU A 237 -2.28 9.24 -19.17
C LEU A 237 -2.96 10.58 -18.92
N VAL A 238 -3.80 11.03 -19.86
CA VAL A 238 -4.51 12.32 -19.74
C VAL A 238 -5.57 12.25 -18.64
N ARG A 239 -6.44 11.24 -18.66
CA ARG A 239 -7.61 11.17 -17.78
C ARG A 239 -7.25 10.79 -16.36
N GLU A 240 -6.36 9.78 -16.21
CA GLU A 240 -6.10 9.14 -14.92
C GLU A 240 -4.88 9.71 -14.22
N TRP A 241 -4.05 10.49 -14.96
CA TRP A 241 -2.90 11.14 -14.35
C TRP A 241 -2.90 12.66 -14.54
N PHE A 242 -2.80 13.17 -15.78
CA PHE A 242 -2.59 14.62 -16.03
C PHE A 242 -3.69 15.49 -15.43
N PHE A 243 -4.95 15.11 -15.60
CA PHE A 243 -6.08 15.86 -15.07
C PHE A 243 -6.29 15.70 -13.56
N ARG A 244 -5.69 14.70 -12.93
CA ARG A 244 -5.83 14.44 -11.50
C ARG A 244 -4.66 14.97 -10.68
N PHE A 245 -3.44 14.83 -11.20
CA PHE A 245 -2.20 15.09 -10.46
C PHE A 245 -1.30 16.12 -11.14
N GLY A 246 -1.70 16.65 -12.27
CA GLY A 246 -0.90 17.56 -13.10
C GLY A 246 0.02 16.82 -14.07
N VAL A 247 0.63 17.59 -14.96
CA VAL A 247 1.51 17.09 -16.01
C VAL A 247 2.89 16.83 -15.45
N PRO A 248 3.48 15.62 -15.64
CA PRO A 248 4.82 15.33 -15.17
C PRO A 248 5.87 16.03 -16.03
N ALA A 249 7.02 16.38 -15.45
CA ALA A 249 8.11 16.95 -16.24
C ALA A 249 8.73 15.91 -17.20
N ARG A 250 8.73 14.64 -16.83
CA ARG A 250 9.27 13.54 -17.64
C ARG A 250 8.38 12.30 -17.57
N LEU A 251 8.15 11.67 -18.72
CA LEU A 251 7.53 10.36 -18.86
C LEU A 251 8.62 9.33 -19.12
N HIS A 252 8.72 8.30 -18.29
CA HIS A 252 9.71 7.21 -18.41
C HIS A 252 8.99 5.88 -18.65
N SER A 253 9.42 5.13 -19.67
CA SER A 253 8.84 3.82 -20.00
C SER A 253 9.93 2.83 -20.42
N ASP A 254 9.55 1.59 -20.63
CA ASP A 254 10.34 0.66 -21.43
C ASP A 254 10.31 1.06 -22.93
N GLN A 255 10.89 0.20 -23.79
CA GLN A 255 10.91 0.39 -25.25
C GLN A 255 9.72 -0.30 -25.94
N GLY A 256 8.68 -0.66 -25.22
CA GLY A 256 7.49 -1.30 -25.75
C GLY A 256 6.79 -0.43 -26.81
N ARG A 257 6.25 -1.07 -27.85
CA ARG A 257 5.52 -0.37 -28.93
C ARG A 257 4.34 0.45 -28.42
N SER A 258 3.81 0.10 -27.27
CA SER A 258 2.73 0.83 -26.60
C SER A 258 3.15 2.24 -26.20
N PHE A 259 4.42 2.46 -25.91
CA PHE A 259 4.98 3.73 -25.45
C PHE A 259 5.88 4.40 -26.50
N GLU A 260 6.54 3.61 -27.36
CA GLU A 260 7.43 4.10 -28.43
C GLU A 260 6.67 4.22 -29.74
N ASN A 261 5.84 5.26 -29.86
CA ASN A 261 5.02 5.53 -31.04
C ASN A 261 4.72 7.05 -31.20
N ALA A 262 4.23 7.43 -32.38
CA ALA A 262 3.98 8.82 -32.72
C ALA A 262 2.88 9.47 -31.81
N VAL A 263 1.85 8.71 -31.42
CA VAL A 263 0.72 9.25 -30.61
C VAL A 263 1.22 9.67 -29.23
N VAL A 264 1.97 8.82 -28.52
CA VAL A 264 2.54 9.16 -27.21
C VAL A 264 3.60 10.26 -27.35
N GLY A 265 4.41 10.23 -28.42
CA GLY A 265 5.37 11.29 -28.71
C GLY A 265 4.70 12.65 -28.92
N GLN A 266 3.65 12.72 -29.72
CA GLN A 266 2.86 13.95 -29.93
C GLN A 266 2.18 14.44 -28.67
N LEU A 267 1.61 13.51 -27.86
CA LEU A 267 1.05 13.84 -26.55
C LEU A 267 2.10 14.50 -25.65
N CYS A 268 3.29 13.90 -25.54
CA CYS A 268 4.38 14.45 -24.75
C CYS A 268 4.79 15.85 -25.25
N SER A 269 4.89 16.03 -26.55
CA SER A 269 5.23 17.34 -27.16
C SER A 269 4.16 18.38 -26.87
N LEU A 270 2.87 18.02 -26.99
CA LEU A 270 1.73 18.92 -26.73
C LEU A 270 1.72 19.44 -25.29
N TYR A 271 2.03 18.58 -24.34
CA TYR A 271 2.04 18.93 -22.90
C TYR A 271 3.43 19.36 -22.38
N GLY A 272 4.46 19.44 -23.22
CA GLY A 272 5.81 19.81 -22.80
C GLY A 272 6.51 18.77 -21.94
N VAL A 273 6.12 17.50 -22.03
CA VAL A 273 6.67 16.39 -21.26
C VAL A 273 7.92 15.84 -21.94
N GLN A 274 9.02 15.74 -21.21
CA GLN A 274 10.22 15.08 -21.72
C GLN A 274 10.02 13.55 -21.70
N LYS A 275 10.16 12.89 -22.85
CA LYS A 275 10.10 11.44 -22.91
C LYS A 275 11.49 10.82 -22.69
N SER A 276 11.58 9.80 -21.86
CA SER A 276 12.76 8.98 -21.61
C SER A 276 12.41 7.51 -21.60
N ARG A 277 13.37 6.65 -21.88
CA ARG A 277 13.19 5.20 -21.94
C ARG A 277 14.34 4.44 -21.29
N THR A 278 14.10 3.20 -20.90
CA THR A 278 15.15 2.27 -20.48
C THR A 278 16.07 1.93 -21.67
N THR A 279 17.29 1.53 -21.41
CA THR A 279 18.16 0.97 -22.45
C THR A 279 17.84 -0.52 -22.65
N PRO A 280 18.07 -1.10 -23.86
CA PRO A 280 17.71 -2.50 -24.15
C PRO A 280 18.34 -3.53 -23.22
N TYR A 281 19.50 -3.22 -22.66
CA TYR A 281 20.28 -4.11 -21.78
C TYR A 281 20.09 -3.81 -20.29
N HIS A 282 19.24 -2.83 -19.94
CA HIS A 282 18.98 -2.42 -18.56
C HIS A 282 17.48 -2.22 -18.29
N PRO A 283 16.66 -3.28 -18.39
CA PRO A 283 15.23 -3.20 -18.08
C PRO A 283 14.98 -2.73 -16.64
N GLN A 284 15.95 -2.96 -15.75
CA GLN A 284 15.90 -2.49 -14.34
C GLN A 284 15.80 -0.97 -14.19
N GLY A 285 15.99 -0.18 -15.26
CA GLY A 285 15.72 1.26 -15.29
C GLY A 285 14.25 1.60 -14.96
N ASN A 286 13.29 0.70 -15.26
CA ASN A 286 11.88 0.81 -14.89
C ASN A 286 11.51 0.04 -13.59
N GLY A 287 12.49 -0.33 -12.80
CA GLY A 287 12.32 -1.14 -11.58
C GLY A 287 11.39 -0.55 -10.51
N GLN A 288 10.83 0.65 -10.73
CA GLN A 288 9.77 1.21 -9.89
C GLN A 288 8.44 0.52 -10.22
N CYS A 289 8.06 0.51 -11.50
CA CYS A 289 6.85 -0.16 -11.96
C CYS A 289 6.95 -1.68 -11.75
N GLU A 290 8.10 -2.30 -12.03
CA GLU A 290 8.32 -3.73 -11.81
C GLU A 290 8.08 -4.14 -10.34
N ARG A 291 8.52 -3.34 -9.37
CA ARG A 291 8.29 -3.61 -7.95
C ARG A 291 6.82 -3.48 -7.58
N PHE A 292 6.14 -2.46 -8.09
CA PHE A 292 4.71 -2.34 -7.89
C PHE A 292 3.97 -3.51 -8.56
N ASN A 293 4.34 -3.88 -9.79
CA ASN A 293 3.77 -5.03 -10.51
C ASN A 293 3.81 -6.28 -9.64
N ARG A 294 4.98 -6.58 -9.05
CA ARG A 294 5.12 -7.72 -8.13
C ARG A 294 4.19 -7.61 -6.94
N THR A 295 4.17 -6.46 -6.27
CA THR A 295 3.29 -6.23 -5.11
C THR A 295 1.83 -6.39 -5.50
N MET A 296 1.41 -5.84 -6.65
CA MET A 296 0.04 -5.96 -7.17
C MET A 296 -0.32 -7.42 -7.48
N HIS A 297 0.56 -8.15 -8.16
CA HIS A 297 0.36 -9.57 -8.43
C HIS A 297 0.20 -10.39 -7.14
N ASP A 298 1.04 -10.11 -6.12
CA ASP A 298 0.95 -10.79 -4.83
C ASP A 298 -0.38 -10.47 -4.13
N LEU A 299 -0.83 -9.22 -4.17
CA LEU A 299 -2.11 -8.80 -3.60
C LEU A 299 -3.29 -9.44 -4.35
N LEU A 300 -3.25 -9.47 -5.69
CA LEU A 300 -4.30 -10.10 -6.49
C LEU A 300 -4.34 -11.62 -6.30
N ARG A 301 -3.18 -12.28 -6.15
CA ARG A 301 -3.13 -13.71 -5.83
C ARG A 301 -3.76 -14.05 -4.49
N SER A 302 -3.74 -13.12 -3.54
CA SER A 302 -4.37 -13.30 -2.22
C SER A 302 -5.90 -13.21 -2.26
N LEU A 303 -6.50 -12.75 -3.37
CA LEU A 303 -7.94 -12.75 -3.52
C LEU A 303 -8.53 -14.17 -3.54
N PRO A 304 -9.72 -14.38 -2.97
CA PRO A 304 -10.47 -15.63 -3.12
C PRO A 304 -10.65 -15.99 -4.60
N ALA A 305 -10.69 -17.30 -4.90
CA ALA A 305 -10.77 -17.80 -6.29
C ALA A 305 -11.95 -17.20 -7.08
N GLU A 306 -13.10 -17.04 -6.43
CA GLU A 306 -14.32 -16.47 -7.03
C GLU A 306 -14.13 -15.00 -7.44
N ARG A 307 -13.27 -14.26 -6.73
CA ARG A 307 -13.01 -12.83 -6.95
C ARG A 307 -11.88 -12.56 -7.95
N LYS A 308 -11.04 -13.56 -8.22
CA LYS A 308 -9.89 -13.38 -9.13
C LYS A 308 -10.31 -12.93 -10.53
N ARG A 309 -11.43 -13.44 -11.06
CA ARG A 309 -11.96 -13.05 -12.36
C ARG A 309 -12.59 -11.64 -12.40
N HIS A 310 -12.85 -11.06 -11.23
CA HIS A 310 -13.38 -9.71 -11.07
C HIS A 310 -12.31 -8.72 -10.59
N TRP A 311 -11.03 -9.05 -10.80
CA TRP A 311 -9.90 -8.25 -10.31
C TRP A 311 -9.97 -6.76 -10.69
N PRO A 312 -10.56 -6.31 -11.83
CA PRO A 312 -10.66 -4.89 -12.14
C PRO A 312 -11.45 -4.07 -11.11
N GLU A 313 -12.41 -4.70 -10.45
CA GLU A 313 -13.25 -4.07 -9.41
C GLU A 313 -12.48 -3.89 -8.10
N TYR A 314 -11.53 -4.79 -7.80
CA TYR A 314 -10.71 -4.75 -6.58
C TYR A 314 -9.43 -3.92 -6.74
N LEU A 315 -9.01 -3.68 -7.98
CA LEU A 315 -7.76 -2.98 -8.26
C LEU A 315 -7.68 -1.58 -7.62
N PRO A 316 -8.72 -0.73 -7.62
CA PRO A 316 -8.67 0.57 -6.96
C PRO A 316 -8.40 0.46 -5.44
N GLN A 317 -9.02 -0.52 -4.77
CA GLN A 317 -8.80 -0.77 -3.35
C GLN A 317 -7.36 -1.23 -3.08
N LEU A 318 -6.82 -2.14 -3.89
CA LEU A 318 -5.45 -2.61 -3.75
C LEU A 318 -4.43 -1.48 -3.94
N VAL A 319 -4.67 -0.62 -4.93
CA VAL A 319 -3.85 0.57 -5.19
C VAL A 319 -3.94 1.55 -4.02
N PHE A 320 -5.13 1.76 -3.47
CA PHE A 320 -5.31 2.59 -2.28
C PHE A 320 -4.52 2.03 -1.09
N CYS A 321 -4.64 0.74 -0.80
CA CYS A 321 -3.87 0.07 0.26
C CYS A 321 -2.36 0.23 0.07
N TYR A 322 -1.87 0.12 -1.16
CA TYR A 322 -0.46 0.35 -1.46
C TYR A 322 -0.05 1.80 -1.19
N ASN A 323 -0.82 2.77 -1.67
CA ASN A 323 -0.50 4.18 -1.56
C ASN A 323 -0.56 4.71 -0.13
N THR A 324 -1.38 4.11 0.74
CA THR A 324 -1.58 4.49 2.14
C THR A 324 -0.65 3.75 3.11
N THR A 325 0.19 2.85 2.59
CA THR A 325 1.16 2.11 3.41
C THR A 325 2.54 2.72 3.25
N THR A 326 3.26 2.91 4.36
CA THR A 326 4.63 3.45 4.37
C THR A 326 5.54 2.66 3.42
N HIS A 327 6.19 3.37 2.50
CA HIS A 327 7.08 2.76 1.54
C HIS A 327 8.52 2.71 2.07
N GLN A 328 9.13 1.53 2.05
CA GLN A 328 10.44 1.25 2.66
C GLN A 328 11.58 2.18 2.19
N SER A 329 11.56 2.65 0.94
CA SER A 329 12.62 3.51 0.41
C SER A 329 12.43 5.00 0.68
N THR A 330 11.27 5.42 1.15
CA THR A 330 10.97 6.81 1.49
C THR A 330 10.69 6.99 2.97
N SER A 331 10.33 5.91 3.67
CA SER A 331 9.81 5.90 5.05
C SER A 331 8.58 6.77 5.27
N GLU A 332 7.91 7.12 4.19
CA GLU A 332 6.65 7.86 4.15
C GLU A 332 5.64 7.07 3.30
N SER A 333 4.35 7.33 3.52
CA SER A 333 3.35 6.80 2.61
C SER A 333 3.44 7.50 1.26
N PRO A 334 3.24 6.81 0.14
CA PRO A 334 3.10 7.45 -1.17
C PRO A 334 2.03 8.52 -1.20
N TYR A 335 0.93 8.30 -0.47
CA TYR A 335 -0.17 9.24 -0.35
C TYR A 335 0.28 10.55 0.33
N TYR A 336 0.98 10.45 1.46
CA TYR A 336 1.49 11.62 2.16
C TYR A 336 2.44 12.44 1.31
N LEU A 337 3.41 11.80 0.65
CA LEU A 337 4.37 12.47 -0.24
C LEU A 337 3.71 13.12 -1.46
N MET A 338 2.55 12.61 -1.91
CA MET A 338 1.83 13.16 -3.06
C MET A 338 0.90 14.30 -2.68
N PHE A 339 0.17 14.18 -1.55
CA PHE A 339 -0.91 15.10 -1.17
C PHE A 339 -0.59 15.94 0.07
N GLY A 340 0.47 15.62 0.81
CA GLY A 340 0.88 16.33 2.00
C GLY A 340 0.08 16.01 3.27
N GLN A 341 -0.82 15.06 3.22
CA GLN A 341 -1.62 14.59 4.35
C GLN A 341 -1.81 13.09 4.29
N GLU A 342 -1.92 12.44 5.46
CA GLU A 342 -2.28 11.02 5.52
C GLU A 342 -3.78 10.85 5.28
N PRO A 343 -4.20 9.79 4.58
CA PRO A 343 -5.61 9.47 4.44
C PRO A 343 -6.17 8.93 5.75
N GLN A 344 -7.41 9.26 6.04
CA GLN A 344 -8.15 8.61 7.11
C GLN A 344 -8.55 7.20 6.65
N LEU A 345 -8.21 6.20 7.46
CA LEU A 345 -8.61 4.82 7.22
C LEU A 345 -9.84 4.47 8.09
N PRO A 346 -10.65 3.48 7.69
CA PRO A 346 -11.79 3.05 8.50
C PRO A 346 -11.44 2.73 9.96
N VAL A 347 -10.25 2.21 10.21
CA VAL A 347 -9.77 1.92 11.57
C VAL A 347 -9.54 3.19 12.40
N ASP A 348 -9.26 4.33 11.78
CA ASP A 348 -9.08 5.59 12.51
C ASP A 348 -10.42 6.08 13.11
N PHE A 349 -11.55 5.81 12.42
CA PHE A 349 -12.88 6.02 12.95
C PHE A 349 -13.16 5.07 14.12
N LEU A 350 -12.81 3.79 13.99
CA LEU A 350 -12.96 2.80 15.04
C LEU A 350 -12.22 3.20 16.31
N LEU A 351 -11.01 3.75 16.16
CA LEU A 351 -10.16 4.15 17.29
C LEU A 351 -10.40 5.58 17.77
N GLY A 352 -11.41 6.26 17.24
CA GLY A 352 -11.74 7.64 17.62
C GLY A 352 -10.63 8.66 17.32
N ARG A 353 -9.78 8.39 16.32
CA ARG A 353 -8.63 9.24 15.94
C ARG A 353 -9.00 10.37 14.99
N ILE A 354 -10.26 10.68 14.82
CA ILE A 354 -10.72 11.79 13.98
C ILE A 354 -10.52 13.07 14.77
N GLU A 355 -9.47 13.80 14.44
CA GLU A 355 -9.26 15.14 14.98
C GLU A 355 -10.03 16.15 14.12
N GLU A 356 -10.93 16.90 14.73
CA GLU A 356 -11.40 18.13 14.11
C GLU A 356 -10.21 19.10 14.02
N PRO A 357 -9.96 19.72 12.85
CA PRO A 357 -8.86 20.66 12.72
C PRO A 357 -9.05 21.81 13.71
N GLU A 358 -8.02 22.09 14.52
CA GLU A 358 -8.01 23.25 15.40
C GLU A 358 -8.30 24.51 14.60
N ARG A 359 -9.16 25.39 15.13
CA ARG A 359 -9.51 26.66 14.51
C ARG A 359 -8.36 27.67 14.59
N GLY A 360 -7.33 27.42 13.77
CA GLY A 360 -6.19 28.33 13.59
C GLY A 360 -6.38 29.25 12.36
N GLN A 361 -5.50 30.25 12.24
CA GLN A 361 -5.47 31.05 11.02
C GLN A 361 -4.96 30.21 9.83
N VAL A 362 -5.63 30.29 8.70
CA VAL A 362 -5.27 29.54 7.46
C VAL A 362 -3.80 29.76 7.06
N THR A 363 -3.29 30.97 7.26
CA THR A 363 -1.88 31.33 6.97
C THR A 363 -0.88 30.56 7.82
N ASP A 364 -1.17 30.33 9.08
CA ASP A 364 -0.28 29.58 9.99
C ASP A 364 -0.33 28.10 9.69
N TRP A 365 -1.53 27.58 9.38
CA TRP A 365 -1.70 26.21 8.91
C TRP A 365 -0.93 25.97 7.60
N VAL A 366 -1.04 26.85 6.59
CA VAL A 366 -0.31 26.73 5.32
C VAL A 366 1.20 26.74 5.55
N ARG A 367 1.70 27.62 6.40
CA ARG A 367 3.13 27.73 6.71
C ARG A 367 3.68 26.47 7.39
N GLU A 368 2.96 25.96 8.37
CA GLU A 368 3.34 24.72 9.06
C GLU A 368 3.24 23.50 8.13
N HIS A 369 2.20 23.42 7.30
CA HIS A 369 2.05 22.38 6.29
C HIS A 369 3.21 22.37 5.30
N GLN A 370 3.58 23.53 4.76
CA GLN A 370 4.73 23.67 3.86
C GLN A 370 6.04 23.25 4.55
N ARG A 371 6.22 23.61 5.82
CA ARG A 371 7.39 23.22 6.60
C ARG A 371 7.47 21.70 6.75
N ARG A 372 6.38 21.05 7.14
CA ARG A 372 6.30 19.58 7.28
C ARG A 372 6.61 18.86 5.96
N LEU A 373 6.02 19.33 4.86
CA LEU A 373 6.30 18.79 3.54
C LEU A 373 7.76 18.96 3.12
N ALA A 374 8.37 20.11 3.40
CA ALA A 374 9.78 20.35 3.08
C ALA A 374 10.69 19.36 3.83
N VAL A 375 10.43 19.10 5.11
CA VAL A 375 11.15 18.10 5.92
C VAL A 375 10.96 16.70 5.36
N ALA A 376 9.71 16.29 5.07
CA ALA A 376 9.42 14.99 4.53
C ALA A 376 10.08 14.77 3.16
N PHE A 377 10.05 15.77 2.28
CA PHE A 377 10.69 15.70 0.97
C PHE A 377 12.21 15.63 1.07
N HIS A 378 12.82 16.37 2.01
CA HIS A 378 14.25 16.29 2.25
C HIS A 378 14.64 14.88 2.71
N GLY A 379 14.00 14.37 3.73
CA GLY A 379 14.25 13.03 4.25
C GLY A 379 13.97 11.93 3.20
N ALA A 380 12.92 12.06 2.39
CA ALA A 380 12.66 11.12 1.30
C ALA A 380 13.76 11.13 0.24
N ARG A 381 14.28 12.32 -0.16
CA ARG A 381 15.42 12.43 -1.10
C ARG A 381 16.65 11.71 -0.58
N GLU A 382 17.04 11.97 0.65
CA GLU A 382 18.22 11.34 1.27
C GLU A 382 18.07 9.83 1.33
N ARG A 383 16.91 9.34 1.77
CA ARG A 383 16.63 7.90 1.83
C ARG A 383 16.60 7.24 0.44
N LEU A 384 16.03 7.90 -0.55
CA LEU A 384 16.03 7.40 -1.93
C LEU A 384 17.44 7.30 -2.50
N GLN A 385 18.29 8.30 -2.27
CA GLN A 385 19.70 8.29 -2.69
C GLN A 385 20.47 7.18 -1.96
N ALA A 386 20.36 7.08 -0.65
CA ALA A 386 20.99 6.04 0.14
C ALA A 386 20.54 4.63 -0.27
N ALA A 387 19.24 4.44 -0.49
CA ALA A 387 18.68 3.17 -0.96
C ALA A 387 19.13 2.84 -2.40
N ALA A 388 19.32 3.84 -3.26
CA ALA A 388 19.86 3.67 -4.60
C ALA A 388 21.32 3.21 -4.55
N LEU A 389 22.16 3.91 -3.79
CA LEU A 389 23.58 3.55 -3.60
C LEU A 389 23.73 2.15 -2.99
N LYS A 390 22.97 1.83 -1.96
CA LYS A 390 23.01 0.51 -1.32
C LYS A 390 22.58 -0.62 -2.26
N ARG A 391 21.59 -0.36 -3.13
CA ARG A 391 21.19 -1.33 -4.16
C ARG A 391 22.26 -1.51 -5.21
N LYS A 392 22.87 -0.40 -5.67
CA LYS A 392 23.99 -0.44 -6.63
C LYS A 392 25.14 -1.25 -6.07
N ASP A 393 25.61 -0.94 -4.88
CA ASP A 393 26.73 -1.64 -4.24
C ASP A 393 26.44 -3.15 -4.08
N ARG A 394 25.25 -3.52 -3.64
CA ARG A 394 24.86 -4.94 -3.54
C ARG A 394 24.81 -5.63 -4.90
N HIS A 395 24.30 -4.93 -5.90
CA HIS A 395 24.21 -5.45 -7.26
C HIS A 395 25.60 -5.60 -7.88
N ASP A 396 26.44 -4.57 -7.82
CA ASP A 396 27.76 -4.54 -8.41
C ASP A 396 28.70 -5.60 -7.76
N ARG A 397 28.53 -5.89 -6.46
CA ARG A 397 29.22 -7.02 -5.77
C ARG A 397 28.80 -8.41 -6.28
N GLN A 398 27.63 -8.53 -6.87
CA GLN A 398 27.11 -9.81 -7.42
C GLN A 398 27.35 -9.91 -8.93
N THR A 399 27.87 -8.86 -9.55
CA THR A 399 28.16 -8.80 -10.98
C THR A 399 29.60 -9.23 -11.17
N LEU A 400 29.81 -10.42 -11.67
CA LEU A 400 31.11 -10.89 -12.16
C LEU A 400 31.40 -10.25 -13.55
N CYS A 401 31.58 -8.95 -13.56
CA CYS A 401 32.04 -8.25 -14.75
C CYS A 401 33.48 -7.77 -14.49
N ASP A 402 34.46 -8.43 -15.08
CA ASP A 402 35.77 -7.81 -15.24
C ASP A 402 35.58 -6.53 -16.06
N PRO A 403 36.12 -5.39 -15.61
CA PRO A 403 36.04 -4.16 -16.39
C PRO A 403 36.68 -4.38 -17.73
N LEU A 404 35.95 -4.15 -18.82
CA LEU A 404 36.47 -4.25 -20.17
C LEU A 404 37.63 -3.24 -20.33
N ALA A 405 38.78 -3.71 -20.73
CA ALA A 405 39.89 -2.85 -21.07
C ALA A 405 39.73 -2.29 -22.51
N GLU A 406 40.21 -1.06 -22.75
CA GLU A 406 40.24 -0.50 -24.10
C GLU A 406 40.98 -1.42 -25.04
N GLY A 407 40.33 -1.84 -26.14
CA GLY A 407 40.88 -2.77 -27.12
C GLY A 407 40.55 -4.24 -26.86
N GLN A 408 39.82 -4.58 -25.82
CA GLN A 408 39.38 -5.95 -25.56
C GLN A 408 38.25 -6.34 -26.51
N LEU A 409 38.43 -7.47 -27.22
CA LEU A 409 37.40 -8.03 -28.08
C LEU A 409 36.27 -8.61 -27.24
N VAL A 410 35.04 -8.19 -27.52
CA VAL A 410 33.80 -8.72 -26.94
C VAL A 410 33.09 -9.56 -28.00
N TYR A 411 32.71 -10.77 -27.64
CA TYR A 411 31.97 -11.70 -28.48
C TYR A 411 30.49 -11.66 -28.17
#